data_40bbc4c892b65ef70b5c8b8f36c71c09
#
_entry.id   40bbc4c892b65ef70b5c8b8f36c71c09
#
_cell.length_a   1.000
_cell.length_b   1.000
_cell.length_c   1.000
_cell.angle_alpha   90.00
_cell.angle_beta   90.00
_cell.angle_gamma   90.00
#
_symmetry.space_group_name_H-M   'P 1'
#
loop_
_entity.id
_entity.type
_entity.pdbx_description
1 polymer ?
#
loop_
_entity_poly.entity_id
_entity_poly.type
_entity_poly.pdbx_seq_one_letter_code
_entity_poly.pdbx_strand_id
1 'polypeptide(L)'
;MPAQPPSSLCPETKSGSLLHWLAGYGRPGKKPRPLWVIYLVAAGLAYLPPLIAAALGHRLTFVPQSPLVKYYSDAPLHDFVPFLEDWGLAYGLLISFPALLLMYLTDERVLSTSLRQVQRDEVIVASGPDAVALPSTWEPKFRRANIWSQGVGIVGGIALGLLTLLVFIRPAGESWMVHRDHLGLLAYAYAFAISLLYAMVIIYVWRCVTMSKFLRALVKAAPLHLLPFHPDKCGGLRPVGQIGLRNQYTLTVLGINIVLLILVWTASQNDSAPLTFLMVLVAMAFLILGPVVFMAPLLPFRRGMLDAKSEWTSEIAHLLRKEFAKLRKKIRKEEITKSDEETIDRLRKVGEVIDDLPVWPFDARTLRRFATAYLIPIGIPLGQVLLDVIKKP
;
A
#
# COMPACT_ATOMS: atom_id res chain seq x y z
N MET A 1 5.45 -34.16 -27.78
CA MET A 1 6.39 -33.54 -26.84
C MET A 1 5.56 -33.02 -25.68
N PRO A 2 5.82 -33.35 -24.42
CA PRO A 2 5.13 -32.74 -23.33
C PRO A 2 5.48 -31.25 -23.33
N ALA A 3 4.46 -30.37 -23.37
CA ALA A 3 4.65 -28.94 -23.30
C ALA A 3 5.47 -28.60 -22.06
N GLN A 4 6.60 -27.94 -22.25
CA GLN A 4 7.36 -27.40 -21.13
C GLN A 4 6.43 -26.54 -20.29
N PRO A 5 6.45 -26.66 -18.94
CA PRO A 5 5.63 -25.83 -18.10
C PRO A 5 5.91 -24.36 -18.45
N PRO A 6 4.88 -23.53 -18.63
CA PRO A 6 5.06 -22.14 -19.04
C PRO A 6 6.05 -21.47 -18.08
N SER A 7 7.10 -20.88 -18.64
CA SER A 7 8.09 -20.14 -17.88
C SER A 7 7.38 -19.12 -17.00
N SER A 8 7.64 -19.13 -15.69
CA SER A 8 7.01 -18.21 -14.75
C SER A 8 7.33 -16.77 -15.14
N LEU A 9 6.31 -15.95 -15.44
CA LEU A 9 6.47 -14.50 -15.72
C LEU A 9 6.94 -13.70 -14.49
N CYS A 10 7.05 -14.35 -13.33
CA CYS A 10 7.44 -13.69 -12.09
C CYS A 10 8.96 -13.76 -11.91
N PRO A 11 9.66 -12.60 -11.84
CA PRO A 11 11.09 -12.59 -11.50
C PRO A 11 11.31 -12.94 -10.03
N GLU A 12 12.52 -13.39 -9.68
CA GLU A 12 12.92 -13.55 -8.30
C GLU A 12 13.10 -12.18 -7.64
N THR A 13 12.17 -11.80 -6.79
CA THR A 13 12.11 -10.46 -6.19
C THR A 13 12.81 -10.33 -4.84
N LYS A 14 13.24 -11.47 -4.24
CA LYS A 14 13.93 -11.52 -2.92
C LYS A 14 15.42 -11.23 -3.02
N SER A 15 15.99 -11.38 -4.20
CA SER A 15 17.43 -11.25 -4.43
C SER A 15 17.95 -9.90 -3.92
N GLY A 16 19.04 -9.92 -3.16
CA GLY A 16 19.68 -8.74 -2.59
C GLY A 16 18.96 -8.08 -1.41
N SER A 17 17.89 -8.69 -0.87
CA SER A 17 17.19 -8.15 0.29
C SER A 17 17.73 -8.69 1.61
N LEU A 18 18.35 -7.84 2.42
CA LEU A 18 18.80 -8.16 3.77
C LEU A 18 17.63 -8.62 4.66
N LEU A 19 16.47 -7.97 4.53
CA LEU A 19 15.28 -8.29 5.33
C LEU A 19 14.76 -9.71 5.04
N HIS A 20 14.75 -10.14 3.78
CA HIS A 20 14.41 -11.53 3.42
C HIS A 20 15.44 -12.52 3.96
N TRP A 21 16.74 -12.17 3.90
CA TRP A 21 17.79 -13.00 4.44
C TRP A 21 17.68 -13.16 5.96
N LEU A 22 17.42 -12.09 6.71
CA LEU A 22 17.19 -12.10 8.16
C LEU A 22 15.96 -12.95 8.54
N ALA A 23 14.89 -12.88 7.74
CA ALA A 23 13.69 -13.69 7.91
C ALA A 23 13.89 -15.18 7.56
N GLY A 24 15.07 -15.54 7.00
CA GLY A 24 15.42 -16.92 6.65
C GLY A 24 15.04 -17.31 5.22
N TYR A 25 14.50 -16.39 4.42
CA TYR A 25 14.27 -16.64 3.00
C TYR A 25 15.60 -16.65 2.23
N GLY A 26 15.76 -17.63 1.32
CA GLY A 26 16.97 -17.74 0.48
C GLY A 26 18.20 -18.33 1.18
N ARG A 27 18.08 -18.84 2.40
CA ARG A 27 19.16 -19.60 3.04
C ARG A 27 19.10 -21.07 2.58
N PRO A 28 20.18 -21.60 1.97
CA PRO A 28 20.17 -22.97 1.53
C PRO A 28 19.96 -23.92 2.72
N GLY A 29 19.05 -24.88 2.56
CA GLY A 29 18.79 -25.92 3.58
C GLY A 29 17.95 -25.46 4.80
N LYS A 30 17.54 -24.19 4.90
CA LYS A 30 16.71 -23.73 6.03
C LYS A 30 15.31 -23.34 5.57
N LYS A 31 14.30 -23.80 6.31
CA LYS A 31 12.93 -23.33 6.12
C LYS A 31 12.79 -21.86 6.61
N PRO A 32 12.01 -21.01 5.90
CA PRO A 32 11.76 -19.66 6.37
C PRO A 32 11.06 -19.69 7.74
N ARG A 33 11.37 -18.70 8.57
CA ARG A 33 10.74 -18.56 9.89
C ARG A 33 9.25 -18.35 9.75
N PRO A 34 8.41 -18.86 10.67
CA PRO A 34 6.99 -18.58 10.68
C PRO A 34 6.73 -17.07 10.78
N LEU A 35 5.74 -16.57 10.05
CA LEU A 35 5.44 -15.14 9.98
C LEU A 35 5.12 -14.52 11.36
N TRP A 36 4.46 -15.28 12.25
CA TRP A 36 4.14 -14.81 13.60
C TRP A 36 5.41 -14.61 14.46
N VAL A 37 6.45 -15.44 14.27
CA VAL A 37 7.75 -15.26 14.96
C VAL A 37 8.42 -13.98 14.46
N ILE A 38 8.40 -13.75 13.15
CA ILE A 38 8.96 -12.51 12.55
C ILE A 38 8.23 -11.30 13.09
N TYR A 39 6.90 -11.38 13.18
CA TYR A 39 6.06 -10.32 13.76
C TYR A 39 6.46 -10.00 15.19
N LEU A 40 6.51 -11.00 16.07
CA LEU A 40 6.85 -10.81 17.49
C LEU A 40 8.26 -10.28 17.68
N VAL A 41 9.23 -10.77 16.91
CA VAL A 41 10.62 -10.28 16.96
C VAL A 41 10.68 -8.83 16.50
N ALA A 42 9.99 -8.47 15.43
CA ALA A 42 9.96 -7.09 14.92
C ALA A 42 9.30 -6.15 15.92
N ALA A 43 8.12 -6.51 16.46
CA ALA A 43 7.43 -5.74 17.49
C ALA A 43 8.28 -5.56 18.74
N GLY A 44 8.92 -6.64 19.22
CA GLY A 44 9.84 -6.60 20.36
C GLY A 44 11.04 -5.69 20.11
N LEU A 45 11.69 -5.82 18.95
CA LEU A 45 12.85 -4.99 18.59
C LEU A 45 12.50 -3.49 18.56
N ALA A 46 11.30 -3.16 18.08
CA ALA A 46 10.88 -1.77 17.98
C ALA A 46 10.36 -1.20 19.32
N TYR A 47 9.60 -1.97 20.09
CA TYR A 47 8.87 -1.48 21.25
C TYR A 47 9.63 -1.66 22.58
N LEU A 48 10.42 -2.73 22.74
CA LEU A 48 11.14 -2.99 23.99
C LEU A 48 12.17 -1.91 24.37
N PRO A 49 12.99 -1.34 23.46
CA PRO A 49 13.95 -0.31 23.84
C PRO A 49 13.30 0.93 24.47
N PRO A 50 12.26 1.56 23.88
CA PRO A 50 11.60 2.68 24.54
C PRO A 50 10.81 2.26 25.79
N LEU A 51 10.24 1.06 25.86
CA LEU A 51 9.58 0.54 27.04
C LEU A 51 10.55 0.40 28.22
N ILE A 52 11.71 -0.21 27.97
CA ILE A 52 12.75 -0.36 29.00
C ILE A 52 13.28 1.01 29.45
N ALA A 53 13.52 1.90 28.50
CA ALA A 53 13.96 3.25 28.82
C ALA A 53 12.92 4.02 29.65
N ALA A 54 11.61 3.87 29.32
CA ALA A 54 10.51 4.46 30.09
C ALA A 54 10.39 3.86 31.50
N ALA A 55 10.61 2.54 31.63
CA ALA A 55 10.63 1.86 32.93
C ALA A 55 11.76 2.36 33.82
N LEU A 56 12.96 2.45 33.28
CA LEU A 56 14.14 2.96 33.98
C LEU A 56 13.99 4.44 34.37
N GLY A 57 13.30 5.22 33.53
CA GLY A 57 12.99 6.63 33.78
C GLY A 57 11.77 6.86 34.70
N HIS A 58 11.11 5.82 35.19
CA HIS A 58 9.86 5.90 35.97
C HIS A 58 8.72 6.68 35.27
N ARG A 59 8.59 6.55 33.93
CA ARG A 59 7.66 7.29 33.09
C ARG A 59 6.62 6.40 32.38
N LEU A 60 6.42 5.18 32.86
CA LEU A 60 5.47 4.23 32.24
C LEU A 60 4.01 4.66 32.43
N THR A 61 3.66 5.05 33.65
CA THR A 61 2.30 5.41 34.04
C THR A 61 2.31 6.63 34.93
N PHE A 62 1.19 7.33 34.96
CA PHE A 62 0.97 8.40 35.93
C PHE A 62 0.56 7.80 37.27
N VAL A 63 1.51 7.67 38.21
CA VAL A 63 1.20 7.19 39.58
C VAL A 63 1.21 8.39 40.53
N PRO A 64 0.09 8.72 41.20
CA PRO A 64 -0.01 9.90 42.06
C PRO A 64 1.01 9.95 43.20
N GLN A 65 1.57 8.81 43.63
CA GLN A 65 2.58 8.71 44.68
C GLN A 65 4.00 8.50 44.15
N SER A 66 4.22 8.54 42.82
CA SER A 66 5.56 8.42 42.25
C SER A 66 6.38 9.68 42.52
N PRO A 67 7.72 9.58 42.65
CA PRO A 67 8.62 10.76 42.75
C PRO A 67 8.37 11.77 41.62
N LEU A 68 7.84 11.32 40.47
CA LEU A 68 7.46 12.15 39.35
C LEU A 68 6.32 13.11 39.68
N VAL A 69 5.25 12.65 40.37
CA VAL A 69 4.14 13.53 40.76
C VAL A 69 4.60 14.61 41.71
N LYS A 70 5.48 14.29 42.64
CA LYS A 70 6.05 15.26 43.57
C LYS A 70 6.95 16.29 42.82
N TYR A 71 7.53 15.88 41.70
CA TYR A 71 8.36 16.66 40.85
C TYR A 71 7.60 17.55 39.87
N TYR A 72 6.40 17.07 39.43
CA TYR A 72 5.49 17.77 38.53
C TYR A 72 4.31 18.43 39.25
N SER A 73 4.35 18.53 40.59
CA SER A 73 3.27 19.18 41.36
C SER A 73 3.09 20.66 41.05
N ASP A 74 4.07 21.29 40.42
CA ASP A 74 4.03 22.68 39.97
C ASP A 74 3.66 22.83 38.47
N ALA A 75 3.59 21.73 37.72
CA ALA A 75 3.16 21.74 36.32
C ALA A 75 1.68 21.34 36.22
N PRO A 76 0.88 22.00 35.37
CA PRO A 76 -0.51 21.60 35.17
C PRO A 76 -0.56 20.14 34.70
N LEU A 77 -1.37 19.34 35.39
CA LEU A 77 -1.54 17.88 35.18
C LEU A 77 -1.90 17.46 33.74
N HIS A 78 -2.19 18.43 32.88
CA HIS A 78 -2.68 18.22 31.52
C HIS A 78 -1.61 18.13 30.42
N ASP A 79 -0.35 18.46 30.74
CA ASP A 79 0.71 18.60 29.71
C ASP A 79 1.59 17.35 29.55
N PHE A 80 1.36 16.31 30.38
CA PHE A 80 2.19 15.11 30.38
C PHE A 80 1.42 13.86 29.95
N VAL A 81 1.83 13.24 28.82
CA VAL A 81 1.34 11.94 28.37
C VAL A 81 2.33 10.86 28.79
N PRO A 82 1.94 9.89 29.68
CA PRO A 82 2.80 8.78 30.03
C PRO A 82 3.06 7.86 28.84
N PHE A 83 4.16 7.09 28.90
CA PHE A 83 4.54 6.19 27.81
C PHE A 83 3.45 5.20 27.40
N LEU A 84 2.75 4.61 28.37
CA LEU A 84 1.69 3.62 28.08
C LEU A 84 0.40 4.24 27.55
N GLU A 85 0.23 5.55 27.69
CA GLU A 85 -0.90 6.30 27.14
C GLU A 85 -0.62 6.86 25.75
N ASP A 86 0.62 6.73 25.26
CA ASP A 86 0.99 7.09 23.87
C ASP A 86 0.56 5.99 22.89
N TRP A 87 -0.74 5.94 22.62
CA TRP A 87 -1.35 4.97 21.71
C TRP A 87 -0.83 5.09 20.28
N GLY A 88 -0.43 6.28 19.85
CA GLY A 88 0.15 6.52 18.53
C GLY A 88 1.48 5.80 18.36
N LEU A 89 2.37 5.93 19.36
CA LEU A 89 3.63 5.22 19.39
C LEU A 89 3.42 3.71 19.53
N ALA A 90 2.60 3.28 20.49
CA ALA A 90 2.33 1.85 20.73
C ALA A 90 1.80 1.17 19.46
N TYR A 91 0.81 1.75 18.79
CA TYR A 91 0.28 1.24 17.54
C TYR A 91 1.33 1.25 16.42
N GLY A 92 2.11 2.32 16.31
CA GLY A 92 3.18 2.45 15.31
C GLY A 92 4.22 1.34 15.41
N LEU A 93 4.67 1.03 16.61
CA LEU A 93 5.75 0.08 16.85
C LEU A 93 5.27 -1.38 16.98
N LEU A 94 4.10 -1.61 17.59
CA LEU A 94 3.56 -2.96 17.79
C LEU A 94 2.78 -3.47 16.58
N ILE A 95 2.16 -2.59 15.80
CA ILE A 95 1.28 -2.98 14.69
C ILE A 95 1.84 -2.49 13.36
N SER A 96 2.07 -1.18 13.17
CA SER A 96 2.41 -0.64 11.86
C SER A 96 3.76 -1.13 11.35
N PHE A 97 4.80 -1.07 12.17
CA PHE A 97 6.15 -1.52 11.76
C PHE A 97 6.21 -3.02 11.44
N PRO A 98 5.72 -3.95 12.30
CA PRO A 98 5.72 -5.36 11.96
C PRO A 98 4.82 -5.70 10.77
N ALA A 99 3.66 -5.03 10.64
CA ALA A 99 2.77 -5.23 9.50
C ALA A 99 3.43 -4.84 8.18
N LEU A 100 4.11 -3.68 8.12
CA LEU A 100 4.88 -3.25 6.95
C LEU A 100 5.97 -4.27 6.60
N LEU A 101 6.69 -4.76 7.60
CA LEU A 101 7.72 -5.78 7.39
C LEU A 101 7.12 -7.08 6.82
N LEU A 102 6.01 -7.57 7.38
CA LEU A 102 5.34 -8.76 6.85
C LEU A 102 4.80 -8.56 5.45
N MET A 103 4.23 -7.38 5.18
CA MET A 103 3.78 -7.03 3.83
C MET A 103 4.93 -7.04 2.84
N TYR A 104 6.07 -6.46 3.19
CA TYR A 104 7.27 -6.49 2.36
C TYR A 104 7.78 -7.93 2.11
N LEU A 105 7.86 -8.76 3.15
CA LEU A 105 8.38 -10.13 3.05
C LEU A 105 7.47 -11.08 2.26
N THR A 106 6.16 -10.86 2.27
CA THR A 106 5.19 -11.71 1.58
C THR A 106 4.79 -11.21 0.19
N ASP A 107 5.32 -10.08 -0.23
CA ASP A 107 4.98 -9.38 -1.48
C ASP A 107 5.21 -10.24 -2.73
N GLU A 108 6.36 -10.93 -2.80
CA GLU A 108 6.68 -11.83 -3.90
C GLU A 108 5.69 -12.99 -4.03
N ARG A 109 5.25 -13.55 -2.88
CA ARG A 109 4.28 -14.64 -2.89
C ARG A 109 2.96 -14.20 -3.50
N VAL A 110 2.50 -13.00 -3.15
CA VAL A 110 1.25 -12.46 -3.71
C VAL A 110 1.40 -12.17 -5.20
N LEU A 111 2.50 -11.52 -5.60
CA LEU A 111 2.79 -11.26 -7.01
C LEU A 111 2.84 -12.55 -7.82
N SER A 112 3.64 -13.54 -7.39
CA SER A 112 3.80 -14.81 -8.10
C SER A 112 2.49 -15.58 -8.19
N THR A 113 1.68 -15.60 -7.13
CA THR A 113 0.37 -16.27 -7.14
C THR A 113 -0.59 -15.58 -8.09
N SER A 114 -0.66 -14.24 -8.05
CA SER A 114 -1.53 -13.46 -8.93
C SER A 114 -1.14 -13.62 -10.41
N LEU A 115 0.15 -13.54 -10.73
CA LEU A 115 0.62 -13.70 -12.11
C LEU A 115 0.41 -15.13 -12.64
N ARG A 116 0.66 -16.16 -11.83
CA ARG A 116 0.40 -17.55 -12.22
C ARG A 116 -1.08 -17.79 -12.50
N GLN A 117 -1.98 -17.18 -11.73
CA GLN A 117 -3.41 -17.31 -11.96
C GLN A 117 -3.82 -16.64 -13.27
N VAL A 118 -3.37 -15.41 -13.53
CA VAL A 118 -3.64 -14.69 -14.77
C VAL A 118 -3.06 -15.40 -15.99
N GLN A 119 -1.89 -16.08 -15.85
CA GLN A 119 -1.34 -16.94 -16.91
C GLN A 119 -2.15 -18.21 -17.13
N ARG A 120 -2.63 -18.84 -16.05
CA ARG A 120 -3.50 -20.05 -16.15
C ARG A 120 -4.81 -19.74 -16.87
N ASP A 121 -5.34 -18.54 -16.59
CA ASP A 121 -6.60 -18.07 -17.20
C ASP A 121 -6.34 -17.49 -18.62
N GLU A 122 -5.11 -17.63 -19.18
CA GLU A 122 -4.69 -17.18 -20.50
C GLU A 122 -4.92 -15.69 -20.79
N VAL A 123 -5.11 -14.88 -19.75
CA VAL A 123 -5.31 -13.43 -19.87
C VAL A 123 -4.00 -12.72 -20.25
N ILE A 124 -2.86 -13.27 -19.81
CA ILE A 124 -1.52 -12.84 -20.23
C ILE A 124 -0.80 -14.04 -20.84
N VAL A 125 -0.56 -13.98 -22.13
CA VAL A 125 0.16 -15.02 -22.86
C VAL A 125 1.58 -14.56 -23.17
N ALA A 126 2.56 -15.30 -22.65
CA ALA A 126 3.97 -15.03 -22.94
C ALA A 126 4.35 -15.54 -24.33
N SER A 127 3.79 -14.92 -25.38
CA SER A 127 3.94 -15.39 -26.77
C SER A 127 5.17 -14.83 -27.49
N GLY A 128 5.85 -13.81 -26.93
CA GLY A 128 6.98 -13.15 -27.57
C GLY A 128 8.31 -13.37 -26.84
N PRO A 129 9.45 -13.22 -27.54
CA PRO A 129 10.78 -13.34 -26.93
C PRO A 129 10.97 -12.34 -25.78
N ASP A 130 10.40 -11.14 -25.88
CA ASP A 130 10.47 -10.10 -24.86
C ASP A 130 9.73 -10.51 -23.57
N ALA A 131 8.57 -11.15 -23.71
CA ALA A 131 7.80 -11.63 -22.56
C ALA A 131 8.51 -12.78 -21.84
N VAL A 132 9.12 -13.69 -22.56
CA VAL A 132 9.89 -14.81 -22.00
C VAL A 132 11.18 -14.33 -21.33
N ALA A 133 11.85 -13.33 -21.88
CA ALA A 133 13.09 -12.76 -21.33
C ALA A 133 12.82 -11.78 -20.15
N LEU A 134 11.58 -11.37 -19.92
CA LEU A 134 11.24 -10.34 -18.94
C LEU A 134 11.68 -10.68 -17.51
N PRO A 135 11.42 -11.92 -16.97
CA PRO A 135 11.82 -12.26 -15.61
C PRO A 135 13.33 -12.15 -15.38
N SER A 136 14.12 -12.71 -16.28
CA SER A 136 15.61 -12.65 -16.21
C SER A 136 16.16 -11.23 -16.34
N THR A 137 15.51 -10.38 -17.15
CA THR A 137 15.87 -8.97 -17.30
C THR A 137 15.55 -8.14 -16.05
N TRP A 138 14.50 -8.52 -15.31
CA TRP A 138 14.04 -7.76 -14.13
C TRP A 138 14.65 -8.26 -12.82
N GLU A 139 15.15 -9.46 -12.73
CA GLU A 139 15.81 -9.98 -11.53
C GLU A 139 16.97 -9.08 -11.06
N PRO A 140 17.95 -8.69 -11.90
CA PRO A 140 19.03 -7.78 -11.48
C PRO A 140 18.52 -6.39 -11.12
N LYS A 141 17.41 -5.92 -11.74
CA LYS A 141 16.78 -4.64 -11.39
C LYS A 141 16.14 -4.70 -10.01
N PHE A 142 15.43 -5.78 -9.66
CA PHE A 142 14.89 -6.00 -8.33
C PHE A 142 15.98 -6.10 -7.28
N ARG A 143 17.06 -6.85 -7.57
CA ARG A 143 18.22 -6.96 -6.68
C ARG A 143 18.82 -5.59 -6.37
N ARG A 144 19.07 -4.79 -7.42
CA ARG A 144 19.60 -3.43 -7.25
C ARG A 144 18.62 -2.55 -6.47
N ALA A 145 17.32 -2.58 -6.81
CA ALA A 145 16.29 -1.82 -6.12
C ALA A 145 16.17 -2.18 -4.64
N ASN A 146 16.29 -3.46 -4.28
CA ASN A 146 16.28 -3.91 -2.89
C ASN A 146 17.49 -3.37 -2.11
N ILE A 147 18.70 -3.44 -2.67
CA ILE A 147 19.91 -2.92 -2.02
C ILE A 147 19.78 -1.40 -1.80
N TRP A 148 19.39 -0.66 -2.86
CA TRP A 148 19.23 0.79 -2.77
C TRP A 148 18.10 1.20 -1.82
N SER A 149 16.94 0.55 -1.89
CA SER A 149 15.80 0.87 -1.01
C SER A 149 16.14 0.67 0.46
N GLN A 150 16.89 -0.38 0.79
CA GLN A 150 17.29 -0.64 2.18
C GLN A 150 18.34 0.36 2.64
N GLY A 151 19.33 0.70 1.81
CA GLY A 151 20.31 1.74 2.11
C GLY A 151 19.66 3.10 2.32
N VAL A 152 18.85 3.56 1.35
CA VAL A 152 18.12 4.83 1.44
C VAL A 152 17.11 4.79 2.59
N GLY A 153 16.43 3.66 2.82
CA GLY A 153 15.50 3.50 3.92
C GLY A 153 16.17 3.66 5.29
N ILE A 154 17.30 3.01 5.50
CA ILE A 154 18.05 3.11 6.76
C ILE A 154 18.54 4.56 6.98
N VAL A 155 19.23 5.14 5.99
CA VAL A 155 19.75 6.51 6.10
C VAL A 155 18.62 7.53 6.25
N GLY A 156 17.58 7.42 5.42
CA GLY A 156 16.42 8.30 5.49
C GLY A 156 15.62 8.12 6.79
N GLY A 157 15.48 6.89 7.26
CA GLY A 157 14.82 6.60 8.54
C GLY A 157 15.57 7.22 9.72
N ILE A 158 16.90 7.08 9.77
CA ILE A 158 17.73 7.72 10.79
C ILE A 158 17.64 9.25 10.69
N ALA A 159 17.74 9.81 9.49
CA ALA A 159 17.64 11.25 9.28
C ALA A 159 16.29 11.82 9.73
N LEU A 160 15.18 11.14 9.38
CA LEU A 160 13.83 11.54 9.81
C LEU A 160 13.62 11.34 11.31
N GLY A 161 14.16 10.28 11.91
CA GLY A 161 14.12 10.08 13.37
C GLY A 161 14.88 11.13 14.13
N LEU A 162 16.08 11.52 13.66
CA LEU A 162 16.84 12.63 14.22
C LEU A 162 16.13 13.97 14.02
N LEU A 163 15.54 14.19 12.85
CA LEU A 163 14.74 15.38 12.59
C LEU A 163 13.55 15.46 13.56
N THR A 164 12.85 14.34 13.77
CA THR A 164 11.77 14.26 14.75
C THR A 164 12.26 14.60 16.16
N LEU A 165 13.42 14.07 16.55
CA LEU A 165 14.03 14.37 17.85
C LEU A 165 14.35 15.86 18.02
N LEU A 166 15.00 16.46 17.04
CA LEU A 166 15.50 17.83 17.13
C LEU A 166 14.42 18.90 16.94
N VAL A 167 13.49 18.66 16.02
CA VAL A 167 12.51 19.67 15.60
C VAL A 167 11.19 19.54 16.39
N PHE A 168 10.81 18.33 16.80
CA PHE A 168 9.50 18.09 17.40
C PHE A 168 9.57 17.73 18.89
N ILE A 169 10.49 16.84 19.29
CA ILE A 169 10.55 16.39 20.67
C ILE A 169 11.19 17.45 21.56
N ARG A 170 12.31 18.01 21.13
CA ARG A 170 13.04 19.02 21.90
C ARG A 170 12.23 20.28 22.18
N PRO A 171 11.48 20.87 21.22
CA PRO A 171 10.66 22.07 21.46
C PRO A 171 9.31 21.79 22.13
N ALA A 172 8.87 20.53 22.19
CA ALA A 172 7.53 20.18 22.69
C ALA A 172 7.33 20.36 24.21
N GLY A 173 8.35 20.79 24.92
CA GLY A 173 8.28 20.95 26.36
C GLY A 173 8.38 19.64 27.14
N GLU A 174 7.92 19.64 28.40
CA GLU A 174 8.02 18.46 29.26
C GLU A 174 7.07 17.34 28.79
N SER A 175 7.65 16.20 28.49
CA SER A 175 6.93 14.98 28.09
C SER A 175 7.63 13.76 28.70
N TRP A 176 7.08 12.55 28.48
CA TRP A 176 7.79 11.35 28.89
C TRP A 176 9.17 11.20 28.25
N MET A 177 9.44 11.93 27.15
CA MET A 177 10.70 11.92 26.39
C MET A 177 11.70 13.00 26.81
N VAL A 178 11.21 14.15 27.29
CA VAL A 178 12.03 15.35 27.57
C VAL A 178 11.88 15.75 29.03
N HIS A 179 12.98 16.14 29.66
CA HIS A 179 12.98 16.65 31.03
C HIS A 179 13.94 17.83 31.16
N ARG A 180 13.44 18.99 31.61
CA ARG A 180 14.21 20.22 31.83
C ARG A 180 15.11 20.56 30.63
N ASP A 181 14.57 20.57 29.43
CA ASP A 181 15.31 20.86 28.18
C ASP A 181 16.47 19.89 27.85
N HIS A 182 16.63 18.80 28.62
CA HIS A 182 17.64 17.79 28.35
C HIS A 182 17.02 16.56 27.69
N LEU A 183 17.59 16.19 26.55
CA LEU A 183 17.23 14.92 25.85
C LEU A 183 17.78 13.74 26.69
N GLY A 184 16.89 13.02 27.34
CA GLY A 184 17.25 11.82 28.10
C GLY A 184 17.40 10.58 27.23
N LEU A 185 17.79 9.45 27.84
CA LEU A 185 17.89 8.14 27.19
C LEU A 185 16.59 7.75 26.45
N LEU A 186 15.45 8.15 27.02
CA LEU A 186 14.12 7.92 26.42
C LEU A 186 13.94 8.55 25.06
N ALA A 187 14.39 9.79 24.89
CA ALA A 187 14.29 10.51 23.62
C ALA A 187 15.08 9.80 22.52
N TYR A 188 16.28 9.31 22.84
CA TYR A 188 17.08 8.54 21.88
C TYR A 188 16.47 7.15 21.58
N ALA A 189 15.93 6.47 22.60
CA ALA A 189 15.22 5.19 22.39
C ALA A 189 13.99 5.37 21.50
N TYR A 190 13.23 6.46 21.68
CA TYR A 190 12.13 6.83 20.81
C TYR A 190 12.61 7.13 19.39
N ALA A 191 13.64 7.98 19.24
CA ALA A 191 14.18 8.31 17.93
C ALA A 191 14.68 7.08 17.17
N PHE A 192 15.28 6.11 17.85
CA PHE A 192 15.66 4.82 17.29
C PHE A 192 14.42 4.06 16.79
N ALA A 193 13.40 3.91 17.64
CA ALA A 193 12.18 3.15 17.31
C ALA A 193 11.41 3.77 16.14
N ILE A 194 11.23 5.10 16.13
CA ILE A 194 10.53 5.78 15.04
C ILE A 194 11.36 5.77 13.74
N SER A 195 12.69 5.76 13.83
CA SER A 195 13.58 5.59 12.68
C SER A 195 13.34 4.25 11.96
N LEU A 196 13.08 3.17 12.71
CA LEU A 196 12.73 1.87 12.15
C LEU A 196 11.42 1.93 11.36
N LEU A 197 10.41 2.62 11.89
CA LEU A 197 9.14 2.81 11.21
C LEU A 197 9.31 3.61 9.91
N TYR A 198 10.01 4.75 9.96
CA TYR A 198 10.29 5.57 8.78
C TYR A 198 11.10 4.81 7.73
N ALA A 199 12.11 4.05 8.15
CA ALA A 199 12.89 3.21 7.26
C ALA A 199 12.00 2.20 6.52
N MET A 200 11.10 1.52 7.23
CA MET A 200 10.17 0.57 6.63
C MET A 200 9.18 1.22 5.67
N VAL A 201 8.67 2.42 5.97
CA VAL A 201 7.80 3.17 5.06
C VAL A 201 8.54 3.49 3.76
N ILE A 202 9.77 4.00 3.84
CA ILE A 202 10.59 4.33 2.67
C ILE A 202 10.86 3.08 1.82
N ILE A 203 11.30 1.98 2.46
CA ILE A 203 11.57 0.70 1.79
C ILE A 203 10.30 0.19 1.08
N TYR A 204 9.15 0.25 1.75
CA TYR A 204 7.88 -0.20 1.21
C TYR A 204 7.41 0.64 0.01
N VAL A 205 7.49 1.97 0.10
CA VAL A 205 7.14 2.86 -1.02
C VAL A 205 8.05 2.60 -2.22
N TRP A 206 9.34 2.46 -2.00
CA TRP A 206 10.29 2.11 -3.08
C TRP A 206 9.94 0.78 -3.74
N ARG A 207 9.56 -0.19 -2.93
CA ARG A 207 9.09 -1.50 -3.41
C ARG A 207 7.86 -1.37 -4.29
N CYS A 208 6.85 -0.60 -3.88
CA CYS A 208 5.65 -0.34 -4.67
C CYS A 208 5.97 0.31 -6.02
N VAL A 209 6.91 1.26 -6.04
CA VAL A 209 7.36 1.91 -7.29
C VAL A 209 8.04 0.90 -8.21
N THR A 210 8.95 0.07 -7.68
CA THR A 210 9.66 -0.95 -8.45
C THR A 210 8.69 -1.98 -9.04
N MET A 211 7.74 -2.43 -8.23
CA MET A 211 6.68 -3.36 -8.64
C MET A 211 5.81 -2.75 -9.74
N SER A 212 5.41 -1.49 -9.61
CA SER A 212 4.60 -0.79 -10.62
C SER A 212 5.35 -0.66 -11.96
N LYS A 213 6.67 -0.40 -11.91
CA LYS A 213 7.51 -0.35 -13.11
C LYS A 213 7.60 -1.74 -13.79
N PHE A 214 7.75 -2.80 -13.02
CA PHE A 214 7.76 -4.17 -13.52
C PHE A 214 6.42 -4.53 -14.19
N LEU A 215 5.29 -4.29 -13.51
CA LEU A 215 3.96 -4.57 -14.06
C LEU A 215 3.67 -3.78 -15.34
N ARG A 216 4.17 -2.54 -15.43
CA ARG A 216 4.11 -1.76 -16.67
C ARG A 216 4.93 -2.40 -17.81
N ALA A 217 6.11 -2.91 -17.51
CA ALA A 217 6.93 -3.61 -18.50
C ALA A 217 6.27 -4.92 -18.93
N LEU A 218 5.64 -5.64 -18.00
CA LEU A 218 4.91 -6.88 -18.28
C LEU A 218 3.76 -6.66 -19.27
N VAL A 219 2.89 -5.69 -19.00
CA VAL A 219 1.75 -5.38 -19.90
C VAL A 219 2.22 -4.89 -21.27
N LYS A 220 3.39 -4.25 -21.37
CA LYS A 220 3.98 -3.87 -22.67
C LYS A 220 4.54 -5.05 -23.44
N ALA A 221 5.17 -6.02 -22.74
CA ALA A 221 5.79 -7.18 -23.37
C ALA A 221 4.78 -8.28 -23.72
N ALA A 222 3.69 -8.37 -22.96
CA ALA A 222 2.64 -9.37 -23.15
C ALA A 222 1.27 -8.66 -23.15
N PRO A 223 0.63 -8.49 -24.33
CA PRO A 223 -0.68 -7.85 -24.45
C PRO A 223 -1.73 -8.64 -23.67
N LEU A 224 -2.74 -7.92 -23.19
CA LEU A 224 -3.82 -8.50 -22.38
C LEU A 224 -4.90 -9.07 -23.30
N HIS A 225 -5.24 -10.35 -23.10
CA HIS A 225 -6.39 -11.00 -23.72
C HIS A 225 -7.54 -11.06 -22.71
N LEU A 226 -8.39 -10.05 -22.71
CA LEU A 226 -9.53 -10.01 -21.80
C LEU A 226 -10.56 -11.06 -22.18
N LEU A 227 -11.12 -11.73 -21.19
CA LEU A 227 -12.19 -12.72 -21.36
C LEU A 227 -13.53 -12.09 -20.92
N PRO A 228 -14.40 -11.62 -21.86
CA PRO A 228 -15.64 -10.92 -21.52
C PRO A 228 -16.57 -11.71 -20.61
N PHE A 229 -16.59 -13.04 -20.76
CA PHE A 229 -17.45 -13.95 -20.00
C PHE A 229 -16.76 -14.62 -18.82
N HIS A 230 -15.62 -14.07 -18.36
CA HIS A 230 -14.92 -14.65 -17.23
C HIS A 230 -15.73 -14.47 -15.92
N PRO A 231 -15.82 -15.52 -15.05
CA PRO A 231 -16.66 -15.51 -13.85
C PRO A 231 -16.23 -14.45 -12.80
N ASP A 232 -15.02 -13.94 -12.89
CA ASP A 232 -14.52 -12.87 -12.00
C ASP A 232 -15.10 -11.48 -12.29
N LYS A 233 -15.83 -11.32 -13.40
CA LYS A 233 -16.40 -10.06 -13.90
C LYS A 233 -15.38 -8.95 -14.12
N CYS A 234 -14.08 -9.29 -14.19
CA CYS A 234 -12.97 -8.37 -14.41
C CYS A 234 -12.10 -8.82 -15.59
N GLY A 235 -12.65 -9.65 -16.49
CA GLY A 235 -11.94 -10.17 -17.66
C GLY A 235 -10.76 -11.08 -17.32
N GLY A 236 -10.75 -11.74 -16.14
CA GLY A 236 -9.66 -12.58 -15.64
C GLY A 236 -8.56 -11.83 -14.88
N LEU A 237 -8.70 -10.51 -14.67
CA LEU A 237 -7.68 -9.67 -14.00
C LEU A 237 -7.92 -9.45 -12.50
N ARG A 238 -8.93 -10.05 -11.89
CA ARG A 238 -9.19 -9.95 -10.44
C ARG A 238 -7.96 -10.30 -9.58
N PRO A 239 -7.10 -11.29 -9.90
CA PRO A 239 -5.90 -11.58 -9.12
C PRO A 239 -4.92 -10.41 -9.07
N VAL A 240 -4.84 -9.59 -10.13
CA VAL A 240 -4.05 -8.35 -10.13
C VAL A 240 -4.65 -7.30 -9.20
N GLY A 241 -5.97 -7.22 -9.11
CA GLY A 241 -6.67 -6.37 -8.15
C GLY A 241 -6.30 -6.68 -6.70
N GLN A 242 -5.94 -7.92 -6.36
CA GLN A 242 -5.47 -8.30 -5.02
C GLN A 242 -4.16 -7.61 -4.62
N ILE A 243 -3.29 -7.27 -5.59
CA ILE A 243 -2.06 -6.51 -5.33
C ILE A 243 -2.43 -5.09 -4.85
N GLY A 244 -3.41 -4.45 -5.49
CA GLY A 244 -3.93 -3.15 -5.06
C GLY A 244 -4.59 -3.21 -3.68
N LEU A 245 -5.43 -4.22 -3.43
CA LEU A 245 -6.07 -4.43 -2.11
C LEU A 245 -5.06 -4.59 -1.00
N ARG A 246 -3.98 -5.30 -1.26
CA ARG A 246 -2.90 -5.44 -0.29
C ARG A 246 -2.24 -4.11 0.05
N ASN A 247 -1.95 -3.29 -0.94
CA ASN A 247 -1.43 -1.93 -0.71
C ASN A 247 -2.44 -1.10 0.09
N GLN A 248 -3.74 -1.29 -0.14
CA GLN A 248 -4.80 -0.67 0.65
C GLN A 248 -4.71 -1.03 2.14
N TYR A 249 -4.55 -2.31 2.50
CA TYR A 249 -4.41 -2.71 3.91
C TYR A 249 -3.19 -2.04 4.56
N THR A 250 -2.08 -1.96 3.85
CA THR A 250 -0.89 -1.25 4.33
C THR A 250 -1.18 0.22 4.59
N LEU A 251 -1.86 0.88 3.66
CA LEU A 251 -2.26 2.28 3.80
C LEU A 251 -3.25 2.49 4.95
N THR A 252 -4.19 1.56 5.15
CA THR A 252 -5.13 1.62 6.29
C THR A 252 -4.39 1.55 7.61
N VAL A 253 -3.43 0.63 7.76
CA VAL A 253 -2.61 0.50 8.97
C VAL A 253 -1.83 1.78 9.25
N LEU A 254 -1.20 2.37 8.23
CA LEU A 254 -0.48 3.64 8.36
C LEU A 254 -1.42 4.82 8.64
N GLY A 255 -2.59 4.84 8.01
CA GLY A 255 -3.61 5.87 8.24
C GLY A 255 -4.10 5.89 9.69
N ILE A 256 -4.40 4.72 10.26
CA ILE A 256 -4.78 4.59 11.69
C ILE A 256 -3.63 5.08 12.59
N ASN A 257 -2.38 4.78 12.26
CA ASN A 257 -1.23 5.27 13.03
C ASN A 257 -1.16 6.80 13.02
N ILE A 258 -1.33 7.44 11.86
CA ILE A 258 -1.34 8.90 11.74
C ILE A 258 -2.48 9.51 12.55
N VAL A 259 -3.67 8.92 12.49
CA VAL A 259 -4.83 9.36 13.28
C VAL A 259 -4.56 9.30 14.78
N LEU A 260 -4.07 8.15 15.27
CA LEU A 260 -3.74 7.99 16.68
C LEU A 260 -2.65 8.98 17.12
N LEU A 261 -1.66 9.22 16.28
CA LEU A 261 -0.62 10.20 16.54
C LEU A 261 -1.20 11.61 16.65
N ILE A 262 -2.08 12.02 15.73
CA ILE A 262 -2.77 13.30 15.79
C ILE A 262 -3.63 13.41 17.06
N LEU A 263 -4.40 12.37 17.40
CA LEU A 263 -5.27 12.37 18.58
C LEU A 263 -4.49 12.49 19.89
N VAL A 264 -3.37 11.78 20.04
CA VAL A 264 -2.51 11.87 21.22
C VAL A 264 -1.95 13.28 21.36
N TRP A 265 -1.50 13.87 20.27
CA TRP A 265 -0.91 15.21 20.30
C TRP A 265 -1.94 16.32 20.50
N THR A 266 -3.12 16.22 19.94
CA THR A 266 -4.20 17.19 20.20
C THR A 266 -4.71 17.09 21.64
N ALA A 267 -4.74 15.89 22.21
CA ALA A 267 -5.13 15.69 23.61
C ALA A 267 -4.10 16.26 24.60
N SER A 268 -2.81 16.33 24.22
CA SER A 268 -1.75 16.88 25.06
C SER A 268 -1.74 18.40 25.14
N GLN A 269 -2.69 19.10 24.52
CA GLN A 269 -2.82 20.57 24.47
C GLN A 269 -1.51 21.32 24.12
N ASN A 270 -0.62 20.67 23.38
CA ASN A 270 0.64 21.27 22.95
C ASN A 270 0.35 22.27 21.82
N ASP A 271 0.14 23.53 22.18
CA ASP A 271 -0.19 24.65 21.27
C ASP A 271 1.00 25.08 20.37
N SER A 272 2.00 24.23 20.17
CA SER A 272 3.13 24.58 19.31
C SER A 272 2.70 24.58 17.85
N ALA A 273 2.59 25.78 17.26
CA ALA A 273 2.25 26.00 15.86
C ALA A 273 3.07 25.15 14.86
N PRO A 274 4.41 24.98 15.04
CA PRO A 274 5.21 24.17 14.12
C PRO A 274 4.82 22.68 14.14
N LEU A 275 4.38 22.15 15.27
CA LEU A 275 3.97 20.75 15.38
C LEU A 275 2.63 20.49 14.70
N THR A 276 1.65 21.37 14.91
CA THR A 276 0.35 21.32 14.22
C THR A 276 0.54 21.38 12.70
N PHE A 277 1.41 22.28 12.23
CA PHE A 277 1.75 22.40 10.81
C PHE A 277 2.32 21.10 10.25
N LEU A 278 3.26 20.46 10.97
CA LEU A 278 3.81 19.17 10.53
C LEU A 278 2.75 18.08 10.45
N MET A 279 1.87 17.97 11.44
CA MET A 279 0.81 16.96 11.44
C MET A 279 -0.13 17.12 10.25
N VAL A 280 -0.51 18.37 9.95
CA VAL A 280 -1.27 18.68 8.74
C VAL A 280 -0.48 18.29 7.49
N LEU A 281 0.82 18.60 7.43
CA LEU A 281 1.68 18.23 6.31
C LEU A 281 1.77 16.71 6.12
N VAL A 282 1.96 15.94 7.19
CA VAL A 282 2.02 14.46 7.16
C VAL A 282 0.66 13.88 6.72
N ALA A 283 -0.45 14.39 7.26
CA ALA A 283 -1.78 13.97 6.86
C ALA A 283 -2.07 14.28 5.38
N MET A 284 -1.70 15.47 4.91
CA MET A 284 -1.84 15.87 3.50
C MET A 284 -0.95 15.03 2.58
N ALA A 285 0.30 14.80 2.97
CA ALA A 285 1.20 13.93 2.22
C ALA A 285 0.64 12.49 2.11
N PHE A 286 0.06 11.97 3.19
CA PHE A 286 -0.58 10.67 3.18
C PHE A 286 -1.82 10.66 2.27
N LEU A 287 -2.67 11.71 2.32
CA LEU A 287 -3.86 11.83 1.46
C LEU A 287 -3.51 11.84 -0.03
N ILE A 288 -2.36 12.39 -0.41
CA ILE A 288 -1.90 12.43 -1.80
C ILE A 288 -1.19 11.11 -2.17
N LEU A 289 -0.27 10.65 -1.31
CA LEU A 289 0.57 9.49 -1.59
C LEU A 289 -0.22 8.17 -1.57
N GLY A 290 -1.22 8.06 -0.73
CA GLY A 290 -2.01 6.84 -0.58
C GLY A 290 -2.70 6.39 -1.86
N PRO A 291 -3.52 7.23 -2.54
CA PRO A 291 -4.11 6.88 -3.83
C PRO A 291 -3.04 6.56 -4.89
N VAL A 292 -1.91 7.26 -4.89
CA VAL A 292 -0.81 6.99 -5.82
C VAL A 292 -0.24 5.59 -5.60
N VAL A 293 0.06 5.21 -4.36
CA VAL A 293 0.61 3.88 -4.02
C VAL A 293 -0.39 2.76 -4.34
N PHE A 294 -1.69 3.02 -4.13
CA PHE A 294 -2.75 2.06 -4.48
C PHE A 294 -2.91 1.90 -5.99
N MET A 295 -3.00 3.02 -6.72
CA MET A 295 -3.31 3.02 -8.15
C MET A 295 -2.12 2.68 -9.04
N ALA A 296 -0.90 3.05 -8.64
CA ALA A 296 0.30 2.92 -9.48
C ALA A 296 0.53 1.52 -10.08
N PRO A 297 0.39 0.41 -9.32
CA PRO A 297 0.54 -0.94 -9.87
C PRO A 297 -0.60 -1.36 -10.78
N LEU A 298 -1.78 -0.74 -10.68
CA LEU A 298 -3.00 -1.10 -11.41
C LEU A 298 -3.17 -0.30 -12.72
N LEU A 299 -2.57 0.89 -12.81
CA LEU A 299 -2.66 1.76 -13.99
C LEU A 299 -2.26 1.08 -15.32
N PRO A 300 -1.19 0.26 -15.39
CA PRO A 300 -0.85 -0.43 -16.63
C PRO A 300 -1.97 -1.36 -17.12
N PHE A 301 -2.58 -2.08 -16.19
CA PHE A 301 -3.68 -3.00 -16.50
C PHE A 301 -4.93 -2.24 -16.92
N ARG A 302 -5.26 -1.11 -16.27
CA ARG A 302 -6.37 -0.26 -16.70
C ARG A 302 -6.23 0.18 -18.15
N ARG A 303 -5.03 0.60 -18.56
CA ARG A 303 -4.79 0.98 -19.97
C ARG A 303 -5.00 -0.20 -20.90
N GLY A 304 -4.39 -1.34 -20.60
CA GLY A 304 -4.59 -2.55 -21.39
C GLY A 304 -6.06 -3.01 -21.46
N MET A 305 -6.83 -2.84 -20.37
CA MET A 305 -8.26 -3.12 -20.36
C MET A 305 -9.06 -2.16 -21.25
N LEU A 306 -8.71 -0.87 -21.24
CA LEU A 306 -9.33 0.13 -22.12
C LEU A 306 -9.02 -0.16 -23.60
N ASP A 307 -7.77 -0.49 -23.91
CA ASP A 307 -7.34 -0.80 -25.28
C ASP A 307 -8.06 -2.05 -25.80
N ALA A 308 -8.07 -3.13 -25.02
CA ALA A 308 -8.78 -4.37 -25.35
C ALA A 308 -10.32 -4.15 -25.49
N LYS A 309 -10.92 -3.37 -24.60
CA LYS A 309 -12.35 -3.02 -24.68
C LYS A 309 -12.64 -2.24 -25.96
N SER A 310 -11.79 -1.27 -26.32
CA SER A 310 -11.96 -0.47 -27.53
C SER A 310 -11.83 -1.31 -28.81
N GLU A 311 -10.92 -2.28 -28.83
CA GLU A 311 -10.76 -3.24 -29.92
C GLU A 311 -12.03 -4.08 -30.11
N TRP A 312 -12.54 -4.70 -29.03
CA TRP A 312 -13.79 -5.49 -29.07
C TRP A 312 -14.98 -4.64 -29.51
N THR A 313 -15.12 -3.42 -28.98
CA THR A 313 -16.22 -2.51 -29.37
C THR A 313 -16.13 -2.13 -30.84
N SER A 314 -14.91 -1.90 -31.36
CA SER A 314 -14.69 -1.61 -32.78
C SER A 314 -15.05 -2.80 -33.67
N GLU A 315 -14.68 -4.00 -33.27
CA GLU A 315 -14.98 -5.24 -34.00
C GLU A 315 -16.50 -5.49 -34.10
N ILE A 316 -17.22 -5.35 -32.98
CA ILE A 316 -18.68 -5.47 -32.96
C ILE A 316 -19.34 -4.37 -33.80
N ALA A 317 -18.88 -3.13 -33.68
CA ALA A 317 -19.40 -2.04 -34.49
C ALA A 317 -19.20 -2.29 -35.99
N HIS A 318 -18.08 -2.89 -36.37
CA HIS A 318 -17.81 -3.28 -37.76
C HIS A 318 -18.77 -4.40 -38.22
N LEU A 319 -18.97 -5.43 -37.39
CA LEU A 319 -19.89 -6.52 -37.69
C LEU A 319 -21.33 -6.00 -37.80
N LEU A 320 -21.81 -5.19 -36.88
CA LEU A 320 -23.12 -4.57 -36.91
C LEU A 320 -23.31 -3.72 -38.17
N ARG A 321 -22.34 -2.90 -38.56
CA ARG A 321 -22.42 -2.12 -39.82
C ARG A 321 -22.58 -3.01 -41.04
N LYS A 322 -21.85 -4.13 -41.06
CA LYS A 322 -21.90 -5.10 -42.16
C LYS A 322 -23.31 -5.76 -42.24
N GLU A 323 -23.86 -6.18 -41.10
CA GLU A 323 -25.18 -6.77 -41.03
C GLU A 323 -26.31 -5.76 -41.35
N PHE A 324 -26.20 -4.53 -40.84
CA PHE A 324 -27.14 -3.45 -41.20
C PHE A 324 -27.10 -3.12 -42.71
N ALA A 325 -25.92 -3.15 -43.33
CA ALA A 325 -25.81 -2.92 -44.78
C ALA A 325 -26.49 -4.03 -45.59
N LYS A 326 -26.39 -5.29 -45.13
CA LYS A 326 -27.14 -6.43 -45.73
C LYS A 326 -28.66 -6.27 -45.53
N LEU A 327 -29.07 -5.97 -44.30
CA LEU A 327 -30.46 -5.79 -43.95
C LEU A 327 -31.09 -4.65 -44.75
N ARG A 328 -30.42 -3.53 -44.94
CA ARG A 328 -30.90 -2.41 -45.77
C ARG A 328 -31.17 -2.80 -47.21
N LYS A 329 -30.39 -3.75 -47.76
CA LYS A 329 -30.64 -4.29 -49.13
C LYS A 329 -31.85 -5.20 -49.13
N LYS A 330 -32.06 -6.04 -48.09
CA LYS A 330 -33.22 -6.94 -47.94
C LYS A 330 -34.52 -6.18 -47.67
N ILE A 331 -34.47 -5.09 -46.87
CA ILE A 331 -35.63 -4.21 -46.62
C ILE A 331 -36.17 -3.63 -47.94
N ARG A 332 -35.28 -3.23 -48.85
CA ARG A 332 -35.68 -2.72 -50.20
C ARG A 332 -36.36 -3.77 -51.08
N LYS A 333 -36.14 -5.05 -50.75
CA LYS A 333 -36.75 -6.21 -51.49
C LYS A 333 -37.86 -6.87 -50.76
N GLU A 334 -38.25 -6.37 -49.58
CA GLU A 334 -39.25 -6.99 -48.67
C GLU A 334 -38.91 -8.42 -48.24
N GLU A 335 -37.59 -8.78 -48.25
CA GLU A 335 -37.08 -10.14 -47.97
C GLU A 335 -36.52 -10.26 -46.52
N ILE A 336 -37.10 -9.60 -45.54
CA ILE A 336 -36.61 -9.67 -44.15
C ILE A 336 -36.99 -11.03 -43.55
N THR A 337 -36.00 -11.70 -42.94
CA THR A 337 -36.22 -12.99 -42.26
C THR A 337 -36.03 -12.83 -40.73
N LYS A 338 -36.72 -13.67 -39.94
CA LYS A 338 -36.54 -13.73 -38.50
C LYS A 338 -35.08 -13.98 -38.09
N SER A 339 -34.32 -14.71 -38.93
CA SER A 339 -32.88 -14.95 -38.71
C SER A 339 -32.03 -13.68 -38.76
N ASP A 340 -32.43 -12.69 -39.56
CA ASP A 340 -31.73 -11.42 -39.64
C ASP A 340 -31.92 -10.59 -38.35
N GLU A 341 -33.15 -10.58 -37.82
CA GLU A 341 -33.45 -9.93 -36.54
C GLU A 341 -32.68 -10.57 -35.36
N GLU A 342 -32.72 -11.91 -35.29
CA GLU A 342 -32.01 -12.68 -34.28
C GLU A 342 -30.50 -12.42 -34.31
N THR A 343 -29.90 -12.27 -35.50
CA THR A 343 -28.46 -11.99 -35.64
C THR A 343 -28.11 -10.63 -35.10
N ILE A 344 -28.91 -9.61 -35.41
CA ILE A 344 -28.69 -8.25 -34.89
C ILE A 344 -28.88 -8.22 -33.38
N ASP A 345 -29.91 -8.89 -32.84
CA ASP A 345 -30.18 -8.93 -31.41
C ASP A 345 -29.05 -9.66 -30.65
N ARG A 346 -28.51 -10.75 -31.21
CA ARG A 346 -27.31 -11.42 -30.64
C ARG A 346 -26.07 -10.49 -30.61
N LEU A 347 -25.79 -9.81 -31.71
CA LEU A 347 -24.65 -8.86 -31.75
C LEU A 347 -24.82 -7.70 -30.76
N ARG A 348 -26.06 -7.19 -30.64
CA ARG A 348 -26.38 -6.15 -29.66
C ARG A 348 -26.17 -6.66 -28.23
N LYS A 349 -26.67 -7.84 -27.87
CA LYS A 349 -26.45 -8.44 -26.55
C LYS A 349 -24.97 -8.65 -26.23
N VAL A 350 -24.19 -9.08 -27.21
CA VAL A 350 -22.72 -9.18 -27.03
C VAL A 350 -22.09 -7.79 -26.81
N GLY A 351 -22.55 -6.77 -27.55
CA GLY A 351 -22.12 -5.38 -27.34
C GLY A 351 -22.42 -4.88 -25.92
N GLU A 352 -23.63 -5.13 -25.42
CA GLU A 352 -24.03 -4.77 -24.04
C GLU A 352 -23.13 -5.44 -22.99
N VAL A 353 -22.78 -6.71 -23.18
CA VAL A 353 -21.83 -7.41 -22.27
C VAL A 353 -20.45 -6.78 -22.28
N ILE A 354 -19.97 -6.33 -23.45
CA ILE A 354 -18.65 -5.67 -23.54
C ILE A 354 -18.70 -4.27 -22.94
N ASP A 355 -19.81 -3.55 -23.10
CA ASP A 355 -19.98 -2.23 -22.50
C ASP A 355 -20.02 -2.31 -20.96
N ASP A 356 -20.57 -3.39 -20.41
CA ASP A 356 -20.59 -3.66 -18.97
C ASP A 356 -19.24 -4.11 -18.39
N LEU A 357 -18.23 -4.43 -19.23
CA LEU A 357 -16.91 -4.80 -18.72
C LEU A 357 -16.26 -3.65 -17.97
N PRO A 358 -15.82 -3.88 -16.73
CA PRO A 358 -15.15 -2.87 -15.94
C PRO A 358 -13.80 -2.49 -16.58
N VAL A 359 -13.45 -1.23 -16.49
CA VAL A 359 -12.16 -0.70 -16.98
C VAL A 359 -11.06 -0.74 -15.91
N TRP A 360 -11.33 -1.37 -14.77
CA TRP A 360 -10.40 -1.57 -13.67
C TRP A 360 -10.35 -3.05 -13.28
N PRO A 361 -9.18 -3.56 -12.84
CA PRO A 361 -9.03 -4.97 -12.41
C PRO A 361 -9.65 -5.22 -11.02
N PHE A 362 -10.68 -4.50 -10.66
CA PHE A 362 -11.46 -4.65 -9.44
C PHE A 362 -12.88 -4.10 -9.63
N ASP A 363 -13.81 -4.58 -8.80
CA ASP A 363 -15.21 -4.16 -8.83
C ASP A 363 -15.44 -2.82 -8.09
N ALA A 364 -16.58 -2.17 -8.36
CA ALA A 364 -16.97 -0.91 -7.71
C ALA A 364 -17.10 -1.04 -6.18
N ARG A 365 -17.40 -2.25 -5.67
CA ARG A 365 -17.45 -2.54 -4.23
C ARG A 365 -16.08 -2.42 -3.59
N THR A 366 -15.05 -2.89 -4.26
CA THR A 366 -13.65 -2.77 -3.83
C THR A 366 -13.22 -1.30 -3.77
N LEU A 367 -13.57 -0.51 -4.80
CA LEU A 367 -13.26 0.93 -4.80
C LEU A 367 -13.96 1.67 -3.65
N ARG A 368 -15.24 1.36 -3.40
CA ARG A 368 -15.97 1.95 -2.27
C ARG A 368 -15.33 1.59 -0.93
N ARG A 369 -14.97 0.32 -0.72
CA ARG A 369 -14.26 -0.12 0.49
C ARG A 369 -12.92 0.60 0.65
N PHE A 370 -12.18 0.79 -0.43
CA PHE A 370 -10.96 1.59 -0.42
C PHE A 370 -11.24 3.01 0.05
N ALA A 371 -12.16 3.72 -0.59
CA ALA A 371 -12.47 5.09 -0.26
C ALA A 371 -12.91 5.24 1.20
N THR A 372 -13.78 4.35 1.68
CA THR A 372 -14.27 4.34 3.08
C THR A 372 -13.14 4.10 4.07
N ALA A 373 -12.35 3.04 3.86
CA ALA A 373 -11.26 2.67 4.76
C ALA A 373 -10.11 3.68 4.77
N TYR A 374 -9.97 4.47 3.70
CA TYR A 374 -8.91 5.45 3.54
C TYR A 374 -9.32 6.85 4.01
N LEU A 375 -10.50 7.33 3.61
CA LEU A 375 -10.92 8.71 3.86
C LEU A 375 -11.52 8.92 5.25
N ILE A 376 -12.27 7.96 5.79
CA ILE A 376 -12.96 8.13 7.08
C ILE A 376 -11.96 8.31 8.25
N PRO A 377 -10.94 7.46 8.42
CA PRO A 377 -10.02 7.59 9.53
C PRO A 377 -9.28 8.93 9.57
N ILE A 378 -8.99 9.50 8.42
CA ILE A 378 -8.20 10.73 8.29
C ILE A 378 -9.07 11.97 8.22
N GLY A 379 -10.23 11.87 7.58
CA GLY A 379 -11.13 13.01 7.37
C GLY A 379 -11.65 13.59 8.67
N ILE A 380 -11.95 12.75 9.67
CA ILE A 380 -12.49 13.20 10.96
C ILE A 380 -11.45 14.00 11.77
N PRO A 381 -10.25 13.48 12.06
CA PRO A 381 -9.24 14.24 12.82
C PRO A 381 -8.73 15.47 12.07
N LEU A 382 -8.54 15.36 10.75
CA LEU A 382 -8.11 16.51 9.94
C LEU A 382 -9.17 17.62 9.96
N GLY A 383 -10.45 17.26 9.90
CA GLY A 383 -11.56 18.21 10.03
C GLY A 383 -11.56 18.91 11.39
N GLN A 384 -11.31 18.20 12.48
CA GLN A 384 -11.19 18.77 13.82
C GLN A 384 -10.02 19.75 13.92
N VAL A 385 -8.82 19.34 13.49
CA VAL A 385 -7.63 20.21 13.49
C VAL A 385 -7.86 21.47 12.65
N LEU A 386 -8.48 21.34 11.47
CA LEU A 386 -8.80 22.50 10.63
C LEU A 386 -9.81 23.44 11.29
N LEU A 387 -10.83 22.89 11.94
CA LEU A 387 -11.81 23.69 12.66
C LEU A 387 -11.18 24.43 13.86
N ASP A 388 -10.26 23.79 14.56
CA ASP A 388 -9.54 24.40 15.68
C ASP A 388 -8.59 25.51 15.21
N VAL A 389 -7.91 25.33 14.08
CA VAL A 389 -7.09 26.37 13.46
C VAL A 389 -7.91 27.57 13.01
N ILE A 390 -9.11 27.35 12.44
CA ILE A 390 -10.01 28.43 11.98
C ILE A 390 -10.65 29.18 13.16
N LYS A 391 -10.90 28.48 14.28
CA LYS A 391 -11.52 29.10 15.48
C LYS A 391 -10.53 29.86 16.36
N LYS A 392 -9.23 29.67 16.20
CA LYS A 392 -8.22 30.49 16.88
C LYS A 392 -8.06 31.81 16.12
N PRO A 393 -8.44 32.96 16.72
CA PRO A 393 -8.31 34.28 16.12
C PRO A 393 -6.85 34.70 15.92
#